data_8467721aef05787db49517a122e13c6f
#
_entry.id   8467721aef05787db49517a122e13c6f
#
_cell.length_a   1.000
_cell.length_b   1.000
_cell.length_c   1.000
_cell.angle_alpha   90.00
_cell.angle_beta   90.00
_cell.angle_gamma   90.00
#
_symmetry.space_group_name_H-M   'P 1'
#
loop_
_entity.id
_entity.type
_entity.pdbx_description
1 polymer ?
#
loop_
_entity_poly.entity_id
_entity_poly.type
_entity_poly.pdbx_seq_one_letter_code
_entity_poly.pdbx_strand_id
1 'polypeptide(L)'
;MSREDRRRQLVEIGWQLLQTRPIHEMALDEVAAEAGISRTLLFHYFPTKGDFYAAVIQSAGEHLLRPVRVPEGASPVERVSTLVDGFVRLVERNRPAYAALVRGAGGGDQRVVGLIGEIRDSLVPKWLAAAEWSDEDSLARLVVRGWLVGMEETVLAWNPSTVER
;
A
#
# COMPACT_ATOMS: atom_id res chain seq x y z
N MET A 1 16.72 19.56 -13.65
CA MET A 1 15.90 18.45 -13.08
C MET A 1 15.67 17.47 -14.21
N SER A 2 16.01 16.18 -14.02
CA SER A 2 15.81 15.15 -15.04
C SER A 2 14.31 14.83 -15.21
N ARG A 3 13.96 14.12 -16.32
CA ARG A 3 12.58 13.63 -16.54
C ARG A 3 12.15 12.71 -15.39
N GLU A 4 13.04 11.86 -14.93
CA GLU A 4 12.79 10.90 -13.84
C GLU A 4 12.60 11.60 -12.49
N ASP A 5 13.40 12.64 -12.20
CA ASP A 5 13.23 13.41 -10.97
C ASP A 5 11.89 14.13 -10.92
N ARG A 6 11.45 14.67 -12.06
CA ARG A 6 10.12 15.31 -12.15
C ARG A 6 9.01 14.28 -11.97
N ARG A 7 9.13 13.12 -12.59
CA ARG A 7 8.15 12.05 -12.42
C ARG A 7 8.03 11.62 -10.96
N ARG A 8 9.16 11.44 -10.27
CA ARG A 8 9.19 11.13 -8.82
C ARG A 8 8.55 12.24 -7.99
N GLN A 9 8.84 13.50 -8.27
CA GLN A 9 8.21 14.63 -7.57
C GLN A 9 6.68 14.60 -7.69
N LEU A 10 6.14 14.35 -8.89
CA LEU A 10 4.70 14.27 -9.11
C LEU A 10 4.06 13.12 -8.32
N VAL A 11 4.71 11.96 -8.29
CA VAL A 11 4.25 10.80 -7.52
C VAL A 11 4.31 11.09 -6.01
N GLU A 12 5.34 11.76 -5.53
CA GLU A 12 5.48 12.15 -4.11
C GLU A 12 4.37 13.11 -3.68
N ILE A 13 4.02 14.10 -4.50
CA ILE A 13 2.86 14.97 -4.26
C ILE A 13 1.58 14.13 -4.17
N GLY A 14 1.38 13.20 -5.11
CA GLY A 14 0.24 12.28 -5.07
C GLY A 14 0.19 11.44 -3.79
N TRP A 15 1.34 10.93 -3.32
CA TRP A 15 1.45 10.22 -2.06
C TRP A 15 1.06 11.09 -0.86
N GLN A 16 1.50 12.35 -0.82
CA GLN A 16 1.15 13.28 0.25
C GLN A 16 -0.35 13.58 0.27
N LEU A 17 -0.96 13.79 -0.89
CA LEU A 17 -2.39 13.99 -1.01
C LEU A 17 -3.20 12.75 -0.59
N LEU A 18 -2.71 11.55 -0.90
CA LEU A 18 -3.34 10.29 -0.48
C LEU A 18 -3.43 10.15 1.05
N GLN A 19 -2.57 10.81 1.80
CA GLN A 19 -2.63 10.81 3.27
C GLN A 19 -3.84 11.57 3.82
N THR A 20 -4.44 12.44 3.03
CA THR A 20 -5.54 13.33 3.47
C THR A 20 -6.89 12.94 2.89
N ARG A 21 -6.92 12.21 1.76
CA ARG A 21 -8.17 11.87 1.05
C ARG A 21 -8.00 10.63 0.17
N PRO A 22 -9.13 9.97 -0.20
CA PRO A 22 -9.13 8.85 -1.12
C PRO A 22 -8.58 9.22 -2.50
N ILE A 23 -7.92 8.26 -3.17
CA ILE A 23 -7.25 8.50 -4.45
C ILE A 23 -8.20 8.97 -5.57
N HIS A 24 -9.45 8.52 -5.57
CA HIS A 24 -10.44 8.90 -6.57
C HIS A 24 -10.88 10.38 -6.46
N GLU A 25 -10.74 10.99 -5.29
CA GLU A 25 -11.02 12.41 -5.04
C GLU A 25 -9.84 13.32 -5.39
N MET A 26 -8.67 12.76 -5.69
CA MET A 26 -7.48 13.52 -6.05
C MET A 26 -7.64 14.14 -7.44
N ALA A 27 -7.60 15.46 -7.51
CA ALA A 27 -7.64 16.19 -8.78
C ALA A 27 -6.22 16.34 -9.37
N LEU A 28 -6.03 15.97 -10.64
CA LEU A 28 -4.72 16.14 -11.31
C LEU A 28 -4.33 17.61 -11.47
N ASP A 29 -5.29 18.51 -11.53
CA ASP A 29 -5.06 19.95 -11.57
C ASP A 29 -4.36 20.46 -10.30
N GLU A 30 -4.73 19.90 -9.15
CA GLU A 30 -4.12 20.21 -7.88
C GLU A 30 -2.67 19.68 -7.81
N VAL A 31 -2.45 18.45 -8.26
CA VAL A 31 -1.08 17.89 -8.37
C VAL A 31 -0.21 18.75 -9.28
N ALA A 32 -0.72 19.19 -10.42
CA ALA A 32 0.00 20.04 -11.35
C ALA A 32 0.31 21.41 -10.72
N ALA A 33 -0.65 22.02 -10.03
CA ALA A 33 -0.48 23.31 -9.34
C ALA A 33 0.58 23.22 -8.22
N GLU A 34 0.52 22.17 -7.39
CA GLU A 34 1.49 21.91 -6.32
C GLU A 34 2.91 21.71 -6.88
N ALA A 35 3.01 21.03 -8.02
CA ALA A 35 4.30 20.81 -8.71
C ALA A 35 4.82 22.03 -9.48
N GLY A 36 4.02 23.10 -9.57
CA GLY A 36 4.35 24.32 -10.37
C GLY A 36 4.42 24.05 -11.87
N ILE A 37 3.59 23.13 -12.40
CA ILE A 37 3.54 22.79 -13.83
C ILE A 37 2.12 22.91 -14.40
N SER A 38 2.03 22.93 -15.75
CA SER A 38 0.72 22.86 -16.41
C SER A 38 0.17 21.43 -16.37
N ARG A 39 -1.18 21.32 -16.40
CA ARG A 39 -1.89 20.06 -16.58
C ARG A 39 -1.41 19.28 -17.81
N THR A 40 -1.16 19.98 -18.93
CA THR A 40 -0.64 19.38 -20.17
C THR A 40 0.70 18.72 -19.93
N LEU A 41 1.59 19.37 -19.18
CA LEU A 41 2.91 18.80 -18.86
C LEU A 41 2.77 17.59 -17.93
N LEU A 42 1.81 17.57 -16.99
CA LEU A 42 1.54 16.38 -16.17
C LEU A 42 1.13 15.19 -17.05
N PHE A 43 0.22 15.40 -18.02
CA PHE A 43 -0.17 14.34 -18.95
C PHE A 43 0.95 13.87 -19.88
N HIS A 44 2.01 14.64 -20.07
CA HIS A 44 3.22 14.19 -20.74
C HIS A 44 3.98 13.11 -19.93
N TYR A 45 3.91 13.15 -18.59
CA TYR A 45 4.50 12.13 -17.70
C TYR A 45 3.57 10.96 -17.43
N PHE A 46 2.27 11.22 -17.37
CA PHE A 46 1.23 10.22 -17.09
C PHE A 46 0.10 10.39 -18.11
N PRO A 47 0.09 9.61 -19.19
CA PRO A 47 -0.87 9.76 -20.30
C PRO A 47 -2.33 9.75 -19.86
N THR A 48 -2.65 9.01 -18.79
CA THR A 48 -4.00 8.96 -18.22
C THR A 48 -3.98 9.22 -16.71
N LYS A 49 -5.14 9.58 -16.16
CA LYS A 49 -5.36 9.68 -14.71
C LYS A 49 -5.05 8.33 -14.00
N GLY A 50 -5.42 7.22 -14.65
CA GLY A 50 -5.14 5.88 -14.14
C GLY A 50 -3.64 5.57 -14.06
N ASP A 51 -2.83 6.02 -15.03
CA ASP A 51 -1.36 5.83 -15.00
C ASP A 51 -0.72 6.61 -13.85
N PHE A 52 -1.22 7.80 -13.56
CA PHE A 52 -0.77 8.57 -12.40
C PHE A 52 -1.16 7.87 -11.10
N TYR A 53 -2.40 7.44 -10.97
CA TYR A 53 -2.87 6.73 -9.78
C TYR A 53 -2.12 5.43 -9.54
N ALA A 54 -1.87 4.66 -10.59
CA ALA A 54 -1.07 3.45 -10.51
C ALA A 54 0.33 3.73 -9.94
N ALA A 55 0.99 4.77 -10.43
CA ALA A 55 2.32 5.15 -9.95
C ALA A 55 2.30 5.61 -8.47
N VAL A 56 1.26 6.34 -8.05
CA VAL A 56 1.10 6.75 -6.64
C VAL A 56 0.87 5.54 -5.73
N ILE A 57 0.03 4.58 -6.14
CA ILE A 57 -0.24 3.36 -5.37
C ILE A 57 1.01 2.50 -5.25
N GLN A 58 1.76 2.35 -6.33
CA GLN A 58 3.02 1.60 -6.32
C GLN A 58 4.03 2.24 -5.36
N SER A 59 4.19 3.56 -5.42
CA SER A 59 5.04 4.30 -4.50
C SER A 59 4.55 4.18 -3.05
N ALA A 60 3.23 4.25 -2.82
CA ALA A 60 2.64 4.01 -1.50
C ALA A 60 3.00 2.62 -0.97
N GLY A 61 2.89 1.58 -1.80
CA GLY A 61 3.31 0.22 -1.47
C GLY A 61 4.78 0.17 -1.06
N GLU A 62 5.67 0.78 -1.82
CA GLU A 62 7.11 0.83 -1.51
C GLU A 62 7.40 1.55 -0.18
N HIS A 63 6.69 2.65 0.11
CA HIS A 63 6.83 3.39 1.37
C HIS A 63 6.27 2.60 2.57
N LEU A 64 5.15 1.94 2.39
CA LEU A 64 4.44 1.23 3.45
C LEU A 64 5.07 -0.15 3.73
N LEU A 65 5.59 -0.85 2.72
CA LEU A 65 6.12 -2.20 2.84
C LEU A 65 7.62 -2.26 3.19
N ARG A 66 8.15 -1.27 3.90
CA ARG A 66 9.54 -1.34 4.38
C ARG A 66 9.78 -2.64 5.14
N PRO A 67 10.92 -3.31 4.91
CA PRO A 67 11.19 -4.61 5.51
C PRO A 67 11.11 -4.55 7.04
N VAL A 68 10.22 -5.34 7.62
CA VAL A 68 10.26 -5.61 9.06
C VAL A 68 11.47 -6.51 9.31
N ARG A 69 12.36 -6.10 10.19
CA ARG A 69 13.51 -6.92 10.59
C ARG A 69 13.02 -8.02 11.53
N VAL A 70 13.17 -9.24 11.09
CA VAL A 70 12.93 -10.43 11.91
C VAL A 70 14.23 -10.80 12.59
N PRO A 71 14.27 -11.09 13.92
CA PRO A 71 15.47 -11.52 14.61
C PRO A 71 16.04 -12.81 14.03
N GLU A 72 17.36 -12.92 13.97
CA GLU A 72 18.02 -14.18 13.60
C GLU A 72 17.74 -15.26 14.64
N GLY A 73 17.47 -16.48 14.19
CA GLY A 73 17.15 -17.60 15.07
C GLY A 73 15.75 -17.61 15.69
N ALA A 74 14.89 -16.63 15.33
CA ALA A 74 13.52 -16.61 15.81
C ALA A 74 12.73 -17.84 15.32
N SER A 75 11.87 -18.37 16.19
CA SER A 75 10.92 -19.45 15.85
C SER A 75 9.87 -18.96 14.84
N PRO A 76 9.17 -19.85 14.11
CA PRO A 76 8.09 -19.46 13.19
C PRO A 76 7.04 -18.57 13.84
N VAL A 77 6.65 -18.86 15.07
CA VAL A 77 5.67 -18.04 15.81
C VAL A 77 6.19 -16.63 16.06
N GLU A 78 7.43 -16.49 16.52
CA GLU A 78 8.05 -15.18 16.76
C GLU A 78 8.22 -14.37 15.47
N ARG A 79 8.57 -15.05 14.36
CA ARG A 79 8.67 -14.40 13.04
C ARG A 79 7.33 -13.87 12.57
N VAL A 80 6.28 -14.69 12.61
CA VAL A 80 4.92 -14.29 12.24
C VAL A 80 4.43 -13.16 13.16
N SER A 81 4.58 -13.28 14.48
CA SER A 81 4.22 -12.22 15.44
C SER A 81 4.94 -10.91 15.14
N THR A 82 6.23 -10.97 14.82
CA THR A 82 7.02 -9.78 14.44
C THR A 82 6.48 -9.10 13.18
N LEU A 83 6.05 -9.88 12.17
CA LEU A 83 5.43 -9.36 10.95
C LEU A 83 4.06 -8.74 11.24
N VAL A 84 3.22 -9.38 12.06
CA VAL A 84 1.91 -8.83 12.49
C VAL A 84 2.10 -7.52 13.21
N ASP A 85 2.96 -7.46 14.21
CA ASP A 85 3.25 -6.24 14.95
C ASP A 85 3.82 -5.12 14.07
N GLY A 86 4.67 -5.47 13.13
CA GLY A 86 5.21 -4.54 12.14
C GLY A 86 4.09 -3.95 11.26
N PHE A 87 3.17 -4.79 10.81
CA PHE A 87 2.02 -4.39 10.00
C PHE A 87 1.05 -3.51 10.81
N VAL A 88 0.70 -3.90 12.02
CA VAL A 88 -0.18 -3.09 12.90
C VAL A 88 0.41 -1.69 13.11
N ARG A 89 1.69 -1.61 13.50
CA ARG A 89 2.39 -0.32 13.66
C ARG A 89 2.44 0.51 12.38
N LEU A 90 2.58 -0.15 11.22
CA LEU A 90 2.54 0.51 9.92
C LEU A 90 1.20 1.20 9.68
N VAL A 91 0.10 0.43 9.84
CA VAL A 91 -1.26 0.95 9.64
C VAL A 91 -1.58 2.04 10.67
N GLU A 92 -1.23 1.87 11.93
CA GLU A 92 -1.45 2.88 12.98
C GLU A 92 -0.79 4.22 12.63
N ARG A 93 0.47 4.19 12.16
CA ARG A 93 1.21 5.40 11.78
C ARG A 93 0.70 6.07 10.51
N ASN A 94 0.10 5.31 9.61
CA ASN A 94 -0.29 5.77 8.28
C ASN A 94 -1.78 5.55 8.02
N ARG A 95 -2.60 5.49 9.07
CA ARG A 95 -4.02 5.08 8.98
C ARG A 95 -4.81 5.83 7.90
N PRO A 96 -4.74 7.17 7.77
CA PRO A 96 -5.48 7.86 6.72
C PRO A 96 -5.08 7.41 5.31
N ALA A 97 -3.78 7.35 5.02
CA ALA A 97 -3.26 6.93 3.73
C ALA A 97 -3.57 5.45 3.44
N TYR A 98 -3.41 4.58 4.44
CA TYR A 98 -3.70 3.16 4.30
C TYR A 98 -5.19 2.91 4.06
N ALA A 99 -6.07 3.56 4.83
CA ALA A 99 -7.51 3.50 4.65
C ALA A 99 -7.94 4.05 3.29
N ALA A 100 -7.34 5.17 2.85
CA ALA A 100 -7.59 5.75 1.54
C ALA A 100 -7.17 4.81 0.40
N LEU A 101 -6.05 4.10 0.55
CA LEU A 101 -5.56 3.10 -0.40
C LEU A 101 -6.54 1.92 -0.51
N VAL A 102 -6.85 1.26 0.62
CA VAL A 102 -7.70 0.07 0.65
C VAL A 102 -9.15 0.39 0.25
N ARG A 103 -9.72 1.50 0.74
CA ARG A 103 -11.08 1.94 0.38
C ARG A 103 -11.16 2.55 -1.02
N GLY A 104 -10.08 3.13 -1.52
CA GLY A 104 -9.97 3.62 -2.89
C GLY A 104 -10.14 2.52 -3.93
N ALA A 105 -9.81 1.27 -3.58
CA ALA A 105 -10.18 0.09 -4.37
C ALA A 105 -11.70 -0.08 -4.51
N GLY A 106 -12.47 0.35 -3.51
CA GLY A 106 -13.94 0.38 -3.56
C GLY A 106 -14.54 1.40 -4.53
N GLY A 107 -13.74 2.34 -5.06
CA GLY A 107 -14.16 3.35 -6.06
C GLY A 107 -14.32 2.82 -7.48
N GLY A 108 -14.16 1.51 -7.71
CA GLY A 108 -14.50 0.85 -8.98
C GLY A 108 -13.44 0.90 -10.07
N ASP A 109 -12.28 1.54 -9.86
CA ASP A 109 -11.18 1.48 -10.82
C ASP A 109 -10.47 0.11 -10.73
N GLN A 110 -10.73 -0.75 -11.73
CA GLN A 110 -10.18 -2.10 -11.79
C GLN A 110 -8.64 -2.14 -11.79
N ARG A 111 -7.98 -1.10 -12.27
CA ARG A 111 -6.51 -0.99 -12.22
C ARG A 111 -6.03 -0.81 -10.78
N VAL A 112 -6.69 0.04 -10.01
CA VAL A 112 -6.39 0.26 -8.58
C VAL A 112 -6.59 -1.03 -7.80
N VAL A 113 -7.71 -1.72 -8.03
CA VAL A 113 -7.99 -3.03 -7.42
C VAL A 113 -6.91 -4.04 -7.75
N GLY A 114 -6.51 -4.12 -9.03
CA GLY A 114 -5.45 -5.02 -9.49
C GLY A 114 -4.11 -4.75 -8.81
N LEU A 115 -3.68 -3.49 -8.77
CA LEU A 115 -2.41 -3.10 -8.14
C LEU A 115 -2.35 -3.41 -6.64
N ILE A 116 -3.45 -3.17 -5.91
CA ILE A 116 -3.52 -3.53 -4.48
C ILE A 116 -3.46 -5.06 -4.33
N GLY A 117 -4.11 -5.80 -5.24
CA GLY A 117 -3.99 -7.25 -5.30
C GLY A 117 -2.55 -7.71 -5.50
N GLU A 118 -1.83 -7.14 -6.48
CA GLU A 118 -0.41 -7.45 -6.76
C GLU A 118 0.49 -7.14 -5.56
N ILE A 119 0.27 -6.01 -4.87
CA ILE A 119 1.00 -5.67 -3.64
C ILE A 119 0.79 -6.75 -2.58
N ARG A 120 -0.46 -7.18 -2.34
CA ARG A 120 -0.75 -8.27 -1.39
C ARG A 120 -0.09 -9.57 -1.80
N ASP A 121 -0.18 -9.93 -3.07
CA ASP A 121 0.43 -11.15 -3.61
C ASP A 121 1.94 -11.16 -3.45
N SER A 122 2.60 -10.01 -3.54
CA SER A 122 4.04 -9.87 -3.31
C SER A 122 4.46 -10.11 -1.85
N LEU A 123 3.52 -9.99 -0.91
CA LEU A 123 3.77 -10.26 0.50
C LEU A 123 3.63 -11.74 0.87
N VAL A 124 2.79 -12.49 0.15
CA VAL A 124 2.49 -13.90 0.48
C VAL A 124 3.73 -14.76 0.67
N PRO A 125 4.76 -14.75 -0.21
CA PRO A 125 5.96 -15.56 -0.02
C PRO A 125 6.70 -15.24 1.30
N LYS A 126 6.73 -13.98 1.70
CA LYS A 126 7.38 -13.56 2.94
C LYS A 126 6.68 -14.11 4.19
N TRP A 127 5.35 -14.13 4.18
CA TRP A 127 4.57 -14.69 5.27
C TRP A 127 4.67 -16.21 5.35
N LEU A 128 4.65 -16.87 4.19
CA LEU A 128 4.87 -18.33 4.11
C LEU A 128 6.25 -18.70 4.64
N ALA A 129 7.30 -18.00 4.23
CA ALA A 129 8.65 -18.23 4.73
C ALA A 129 8.76 -17.99 6.23
N ALA A 130 8.09 -16.99 6.78
CA ALA A 130 8.06 -16.74 8.23
C ALA A 130 7.40 -17.89 9.00
N ALA A 131 6.34 -18.48 8.44
CA ALA A 131 5.62 -19.62 9.01
C ALA A 131 6.29 -20.99 8.73
N GLU A 132 7.38 -21.03 7.95
CA GLU A 132 8.01 -22.25 7.44
C GLU A 132 7.07 -23.12 6.58
N TRP A 133 6.14 -22.48 5.87
CA TRP A 133 5.25 -23.12 4.93
C TRP A 133 5.82 -23.05 3.50
N SER A 134 5.53 -24.09 2.69
CA SER A 134 5.99 -24.12 1.30
C SER A 134 5.27 -23.08 0.45
N ASP A 135 6.03 -22.34 -0.35
CA ASP A 135 5.48 -21.39 -1.34
C ASP A 135 4.89 -22.11 -2.56
N GLU A 136 5.17 -23.40 -2.75
CA GLU A 136 4.58 -24.24 -3.79
C GLU A 136 3.16 -24.73 -3.43
N ASP A 137 2.77 -24.66 -2.15
CA ASP A 137 1.44 -25.04 -1.70
C ASP A 137 0.41 -23.95 -2.04
N SER A 138 -0.39 -24.25 -3.07
CA SER A 138 -1.44 -23.35 -3.54
C SER A 138 -2.50 -23.04 -2.49
N LEU A 139 -2.81 -23.99 -1.59
CA LEU A 139 -3.75 -23.78 -0.51
C LEU A 139 -3.17 -22.87 0.56
N ALA A 140 -1.91 -23.08 0.95
CA ALA A 140 -1.20 -22.21 1.89
C ALA A 140 -1.15 -20.77 1.38
N ARG A 141 -0.84 -20.56 0.09
CA ARG A 141 -0.87 -19.24 -0.55
C ARG A 141 -2.25 -18.58 -0.45
N LEU A 142 -3.32 -19.34 -0.75
CA LEU A 142 -4.68 -18.84 -0.70
C LEU A 142 -5.09 -18.46 0.74
N VAL A 143 -4.77 -19.31 1.71
CA VAL A 143 -5.03 -19.06 3.15
C VAL A 143 -4.32 -17.80 3.63
N VAL A 144 -3.01 -17.67 3.36
CA VAL A 144 -2.23 -16.48 3.75
C VAL A 144 -2.80 -15.22 3.09
N ARG A 145 -3.15 -15.27 1.82
CA ARG A 145 -3.76 -14.13 1.12
C ARG A 145 -5.09 -13.71 1.76
N GLY A 146 -5.98 -14.65 2.03
CA GLY A 146 -7.26 -14.38 2.70
C GLY A 146 -7.07 -13.82 4.10
N TRP A 147 -6.09 -14.35 4.84
CA TRP A 147 -5.74 -13.86 6.17
C TRP A 147 -5.18 -12.43 6.14
N LEU A 148 -4.33 -12.08 5.16
CA LEU A 148 -3.83 -10.71 4.98
C LEU A 148 -4.98 -9.70 4.80
N VAL A 149 -5.98 -10.03 3.96
CA VAL A 149 -7.16 -9.18 3.78
C VAL A 149 -7.96 -9.03 5.08
N GLY A 150 -8.19 -10.12 5.79
CA GLY A 150 -8.88 -10.09 7.09
C GLY A 150 -8.13 -9.29 8.15
N MET A 151 -6.80 -9.38 8.17
CA MET A 151 -5.94 -8.60 9.07
C MET A 151 -6.01 -7.10 8.74
N GLU A 152 -5.98 -6.72 7.47
CA GLU A 152 -6.15 -5.33 7.02
C GLU A 152 -7.46 -4.73 7.52
N GLU A 153 -8.58 -5.41 7.29
CA GLU A 153 -9.90 -4.99 7.75
C GLU A 153 -9.96 -4.88 9.28
N THR A 154 -9.42 -5.87 9.98
CA THR A 154 -9.39 -5.89 11.45
C THR A 154 -8.64 -4.69 12.01
N VAL A 155 -7.43 -4.41 11.48
CA VAL A 155 -6.61 -3.28 11.96
C VAL A 155 -7.23 -1.94 11.60
N LEU A 156 -7.88 -1.83 10.43
CA LEU A 156 -8.59 -0.59 10.04
C LEU A 156 -9.86 -0.36 10.86
N ALA A 157 -10.58 -1.43 11.21
CA ALA A 157 -11.78 -1.35 12.04
C ALA A 157 -11.47 -1.16 13.52
N TRP A 158 -10.30 -1.65 13.97
CA TRP A 158 -9.92 -1.58 15.36
C TRP A 158 -9.75 -0.14 15.85
N ASN A 159 -10.44 0.18 16.94
CA ASN A 159 -10.33 1.47 17.63
C ASN A 159 -9.79 1.22 19.04
N PRO A 160 -8.63 1.79 19.40
CA PRO A 160 -8.03 1.63 20.72
C PRO A 160 -8.93 2.08 21.88
N SER A 161 -9.91 2.95 21.59
CA SER A 161 -10.86 3.45 22.59
C SER A 161 -12.01 2.49 22.89
N THR A 162 -12.21 1.45 22.02
CA THR A 162 -13.34 0.51 22.15
C THR A 162 -12.93 -0.92 22.44
N VAL A 163 -11.67 -1.27 22.15
CA VAL A 163 -11.11 -2.61 22.35
C VAL A 163 -9.70 -2.48 22.91
N GLU A 164 -9.49 -2.93 24.16
CA GLU A 164 -8.14 -3.07 24.73
C GLU A 164 -7.37 -4.17 24.02
N ARG A 165 -6.04 -3.98 23.90
CA ARG A 165 -5.12 -5.02 23.33
C ARG A 165 -4.94 -6.18 24.28
#